data_11650e85c1af39b98d241bfcf0ded854
#
_entry.id   11650e85c1af39b98d241bfcf0ded854
#
_cell.length_a   1.000
_cell.length_b   1.000
_cell.length_c   1.000
_cell.angle_alpha   90.00
_cell.angle_beta   90.00
_cell.angle_gamma   90.00
#
_symmetry.space_group_name_H-M   'P 1'
#
loop_
_entity.id
_entity.type
_entity.pdbx_description
1 polymer ?
#
loop_
_entity_poly.entity_id
_entity_poly.type
_entity_poly.pdbx_seq_one_letter_code
_entity_poly.pdbx_strand_id
1 'polypeptide(L)'
;KNQNAIGIEVEGYMNRGDLVPDELTIKMLLERIDRDDAQDHLLLDGFPRTVSQCEALDSALLTKNLQIDFAINLFVKEAILLERISKRAKIENRQDDQEEIAKQRLHNQRNSLKEVSCFYSNTNKFIEVDGFGSVDTVHKRVMQEISL
;
A
#
# COMPACT_ATOMS: atom_id res chain seq x y z
N LYS A 1 -5.14 16.29 -12.70
CA LYS A 1 -5.18 14.86 -13.12
C LYS A 1 -4.58 14.79 -14.51
N ASN A 2 -3.28 14.62 -14.60
CA ASN A 2 -2.63 14.35 -15.88
C ASN A 2 -2.88 12.87 -16.19
N GLN A 3 -3.78 12.57 -17.11
CA GLN A 3 -3.92 11.24 -17.71
C GLN A 3 -2.73 11.06 -18.67
N ASN A 4 -1.60 10.61 -18.12
CA ASN A 4 -0.53 10.11 -18.97
C ASN A 4 -0.87 8.66 -19.41
N ALA A 5 -0.20 8.15 -20.42
CA ALA A 5 -0.46 6.80 -20.96
C ALA A 5 -0.40 5.71 -19.87
N ILE A 6 0.51 5.84 -18.91
CA ILE A 6 0.66 4.93 -17.76
C ILE A 6 -0.59 4.96 -16.87
N GLY A 7 -1.17 6.13 -16.61
CA GLY A 7 -2.36 6.27 -15.78
C GLY A 7 -3.59 5.55 -16.37
N ILE A 8 -3.77 5.59 -17.68
CA ILE A 8 -4.88 4.88 -18.37
C ILE A 8 -4.70 3.36 -18.26
N GLU A 9 -3.48 2.88 -18.45
CA GLU A 9 -3.16 1.45 -18.37
C GLU A 9 -3.40 0.91 -16.96
N VAL A 10 -2.94 1.63 -15.93
CA VAL A 10 -3.12 1.31 -14.51
C VAL A 10 -4.60 1.27 -14.12
N GLU A 11 -5.41 2.21 -14.62
CA GLU A 11 -6.85 2.24 -14.35
C GLU A 11 -7.56 0.97 -14.82
N GLY A 12 -7.13 0.39 -15.92
CA GLY A 12 -7.65 -0.89 -16.43
C GLY A 12 -7.46 -2.07 -15.46
N TYR A 13 -6.30 -2.15 -14.81
CA TYR A 13 -6.04 -3.18 -13.79
C TYR A 13 -6.86 -2.92 -12.51
N MET A 14 -6.91 -1.68 -12.05
CA MET A 14 -7.65 -1.31 -10.84
C MET A 14 -9.14 -1.62 -10.95
N ASN A 15 -9.76 -1.34 -12.10
CA ASN A 15 -11.19 -1.59 -12.33
C ASN A 15 -11.57 -3.08 -12.27
N ARG A 16 -10.63 -3.98 -12.55
CA ARG A 16 -10.81 -5.43 -12.43
C ARG A 16 -10.45 -5.97 -11.05
N GLY A 17 -9.86 -5.14 -10.17
CA GLY A 17 -9.34 -5.58 -8.87
C GLY A 17 -8.03 -6.36 -8.97
N ASP A 18 -7.39 -6.34 -10.14
CA ASP A 18 -6.09 -6.96 -10.38
C ASP A 18 -4.95 -6.13 -9.78
N LEU A 19 -3.82 -6.78 -9.50
CA LEU A 19 -2.59 -6.07 -9.21
C LEU A 19 -2.04 -5.44 -10.50
N VAL A 20 -1.62 -4.18 -10.39
CA VAL A 20 -0.88 -3.53 -11.48
C VAL A 20 0.48 -4.24 -11.62
N PRO A 21 0.96 -4.55 -12.84
CA PRO A 21 2.26 -5.16 -13.05
C PRO A 21 3.39 -4.41 -12.34
N ASP A 22 4.32 -5.17 -11.76
CA ASP A 22 5.43 -4.60 -10.97
C ASP A 22 6.23 -3.57 -11.76
N GLU A 23 6.54 -3.85 -13.03
CA GLU A 23 7.29 -2.93 -13.91
C GLU A 23 6.65 -1.54 -14.00
N LEU A 24 5.31 -1.48 -14.17
CA LEU A 24 4.59 -0.21 -14.24
C LEU A 24 4.59 0.51 -12.89
N THR A 25 4.36 -0.25 -11.82
CA THR A 25 4.31 0.32 -10.46
C THR A 25 5.69 0.85 -10.05
N ILE A 26 6.75 0.10 -10.33
CA ILE A 26 8.13 0.50 -10.04
C ILE A 26 8.50 1.75 -10.86
N LYS A 27 8.15 1.78 -12.15
CA LYS A 27 8.39 2.96 -12.99
C LYS A 27 7.73 4.23 -12.41
N MET A 28 6.48 4.12 -12.00
CA MET A 28 5.75 5.23 -11.37
C MET A 28 6.42 5.66 -10.05
N LEU A 29 6.90 4.70 -9.26
CA LEU A 29 7.62 4.97 -8.03
C LEU A 29 8.90 5.74 -8.29
N LEU A 30 9.74 5.29 -9.22
CA LEU A 30 11.01 5.94 -9.56
C LEU A 30 10.77 7.39 -10.00
N GLU A 31 9.80 7.62 -10.90
CA GLU A 31 9.39 8.96 -11.32
C GLU A 31 8.90 9.83 -10.15
N ARG A 32 8.29 9.22 -9.11
CA ARG A 32 7.78 9.94 -7.93
C ARG A 32 8.89 10.30 -6.95
N ILE A 33 9.82 9.38 -6.69
CA ILE A 33 10.94 9.59 -5.77
C ILE A 33 11.93 10.64 -6.32
N ASP A 34 12.00 10.80 -7.64
CA ASP A 34 12.88 11.78 -8.29
C ASP A 34 12.41 13.23 -8.15
N ARG A 35 11.20 13.47 -7.64
CA ARG A 35 10.70 14.83 -7.43
C ARG A 35 11.28 15.44 -6.15
N ASP A 36 11.52 16.73 -6.18
CA ASP A 36 12.13 17.47 -5.06
C ASP A 36 11.35 17.35 -3.74
N ASP A 37 10.01 17.24 -3.82
CA ASP A 37 9.13 17.10 -2.65
C ASP A 37 9.16 15.71 -2.00
N ALA A 38 9.86 14.74 -2.59
CA ALA A 38 10.01 13.37 -2.06
C ALA A 38 11.38 13.13 -1.38
N GLN A 39 12.22 14.15 -1.28
CA GLN A 39 13.60 13.96 -0.81
C GLN A 39 13.71 13.86 0.71
N ASP A 40 12.82 14.51 1.46
CA ASP A 40 12.93 14.57 2.92
C ASP A 40 11.96 13.59 3.62
N HIS A 41 10.76 13.42 3.07
CA HIS A 41 9.72 12.57 3.68
C HIS A 41 8.94 11.83 2.62
N LEU A 42 8.88 10.50 2.72
CA LEU A 42 8.14 9.65 1.82
C LEU A 42 7.16 8.78 2.59
N LEU A 43 5.86 8.94 2.30
CA LEU A 43 4.82 8.04 2.76
C LEU A 43 4.23 7.30 1.56
N LEU A 44 4.33 5.97 1.59
CA LEU A 44 3.77 5.09 0.57
C LEU A 44 2.54 4.37 1.12
N ASP A 45 1.40 4.56 0.47
CA ASP A 45 0.15 3.90 0.84
C ASP A 45 -0.18 2.80 -0.17
N GLY A 46 -0.29 1.56 0.33
CA GLY A 46 -0.60 0.37 -0.47
C GLY A 46 0.54 -0.07 -1.41
N PHE A 47 1.76 0.34 -1.15
CA PHE A 47 2.98 -0.06 -1.85
C PHE A 47 4.13 -0.16 -0.83
N PRO A 48 5.05 -1.15 -0.97
CA PRO A 48 5.09 -2.25 -1.94
C PRO A 48 4.06 -3.36 -1.64
N ARG A 49 3.77 -4.20 -2.64
CA ARG A 49 2.86 -5.36 -2.53
C ARG A 49 3.49 -6.68 -2.93
N THR A 50 4.67 -6.68 -3.48
CA THR A 50 5.44 -7.87 -3.86
C THR A 50 6.89 -7.73 -3.39
N VAL A 51 7.62 -8.84 -3.32
CA VAL A 51 9.04 -8.82 -2.95
C VAL A 51 9.85 -8.04 -3.98
N SER A 52 9.58 -8.20 -5.27
CA SER A 52 10.27 -7.43 -6.32
C SER A 52 10.06 -5.92 -6.19
N GLN A 53 8.87 -5.50 -5.76
CA GLN A 53 8.62 -4.09 -5.45
C GLN A 53 9.40 -3.62 -4.22
N CYS A 54 9.53 -4.46 -3.17
CA CYS A 54 10.37 -4.13 -2.00
C CYS A 54 11.82 -3.92 -2.40
N GLU A 55 12.39 -4.86 -3.16
CA GLU A 55 13.78 -4.80 -3.63
C GLU A 55 14.04 -3.58 -4.51
N ALA A 56 13.12 -3.28 -5.43
CA ALA A 56 13.22 -2.11 -6.29
C ALA A 56 13.12 -0.79 -5.50
N LEU A 57 12.21 -0.72 -4.51
CA LEU A 57 12.09 0.42 -3.62
C LEU A 57 13.37 0.65 -2.82
N ASP A 58 13.86 -0.38 -2.14
CA ASP A 58 15.08 -0.27 -1.32
C ASP A 58 16.29 0.12 -2.17
N SER A 59 16.42 -0.45 -3.37
CA SER A 59 17.48 -0.10 -4.32
C SER A 59 17.40 1.36 -4.77
N ALA A 60 16.19 1.84 -5.09
CA ALA A 60 15.97 3.22 -5.51
C ALA A 60 16.27 4.23 -4.38
N LEU A 61 15.84 3.94 -3.17
CA LEU A 61 16.09 4.79 -2.00
C LEU A 61 17.58 4.84 -1.65
N LEU A 62 18.29 3.70 -1.76
CA LEU A 62 19.72 3.63 -1.49
C LEU A 62 20.53 4.55 -2.42
N THR A 63 20.14 4.71 -3.69
CA THR A 63 20.82 5.65 -4.62
C THR A 63 20.74 7.11 -4.16
N LYS A 64 19.78 7.41 -3.28
CA LYS A 64 19.54 8.75 -2.73
C LYS A 64 19.97 8.89 -1.26
N ASN A 65 20.67 7.91 -0.71
CA ASN A 65 21.02 7.80 0.72
C ASN A 65 19.78 7.84 1.64
N LEU A 66 18.66 7.32 1.14
CA LEU A 66 17.42 7.15 1.90
C LEU A 66 17.17 5.66 2.18
N GLN A 67 16.31 5.38 3.14
CA GLN A 67 15.85 4.02 3.46
C GLN A 67 14.41 4.06 3.96
N ILE A 68 13.77 2.90 3.96
CA ILE A 68 12.51 2.72 4.70
C ILE A 68 12.83 2.68 6.20
N ASP A 69 12.18 3.50 6.98
CA ASP A 69 12.28 3.48 8.44
C ASP A 69 11.26 2.51 9.03
N PHE A 70 10.02 2.55 8.55
CA PHE A 70 8.93 1.71 9.04
C PHE A 70 8.08 1.16 7.90
N ALA A 71 7.74 -0.12 7.97
CA ALA A 71 6.71 -0.77 7.17
C ALA A 71 5.53 -1.13 8.11
N ILE A 72 4.44 -0.35 8.03
CA ILE A 72 3.34 -0.45 8.98
C ILE A 72 2.18 -1.22 8.36
N ASN A 73 1.79 -2.32 9.00
CA ASN A 73 0.57 -3.05 8.69
C ASN A 73 -0.56 -2.67 9.65
N LEU A 74 -1.64 -2.12 9.11
CA LEU A 74 -2.87 -1.91 9.89
C LEU A 74 -3.72 -3.19 9.84
N PHE A 75 -3.61 -4.03 10.87
CA PHE A 75 -4.37 -5.27 10.96
C PHE A 75 -5.84 -4.98 11.31
N VAL A 76 -6.75 -5.52 10.50
CA VAL A 76 -8.21 -5.46 10.75
C VAL A 76 -8.81 -6.83 10.43
N LYS A 77 -9.73 -7.30 11.28
CA LYS A 77 -10.45 -8.56 11.06
C LYS A 77 -11.25 -8.50 9.75
N GLU A 78 -11.25 -9.59 8.98
CA GLU A 78 -11.87 -9.67 7.65
C GLU A 78 -13.33 -9.24 7.61
N ALA A 79 -14.13 -9.68 8.59
CA ALA A 79 -15.54 -9.31 8.66
C ALA A 79 -15.73 -7.77 8.70
N ILE A 80 -14.85 -7.06 9.42
CA ILE A 80 -14.87 -5.60 9.52
C ILE A 80 -14.39 -4.95 8.21
N LEU A 81 -13.39 -5.55 7.55
CA LEU A 81 -12.92 -5.07 6.24
C LEU A 81 -14.05 -5.16 5.20
N LEU A 82 -14.74 -6.29 5.11
CA LEU A 82 -15.87 -6.47 4.19
C LEU A 82 -17.00 -5.48 4.45
N GLU A 83 -17.32 -5.22 5.73
CA GLU A 83 -18.31 -4.20 6.09
C GLU A 83 -17.88 -2.79 5.65
N ARG A 84 -16.61 -2.43 5.89
CA ARG A 84 -16.06 -1.12 5.48
C ARG A 84 -16.06 -0.96 3.96
N ILE A 85 -15.65 -2.00 3.22
CA ILE A 85 -15.64 -1.99 1.74
C ILE A 85 -17.07 -1.83 1.21
N SER A 86 -18.04 -2.59 1.75
CA SER A 86 -19.45 -2.47 1.35
C SER A 86 -20.03 -1.08 1.62
N LYS A 87 -19.69 -0.46 2.75
CA LYS A 87 -20.10 0.91 3.05
C LYS A 87 -19.47 1.93 2.08
N ARG A 88 -18.18 1.77 1.78
CA ARG A 88 -17.46 2.64 0.83
C ARG A 88 -18.03 2.52 -0.58
N ALA A 89 -18.32 1.30 -1.04
CA ALA A 89 -18.94 1.06 -2.34
C ALA A 89 -20.22 1.88 -2.55
N LYS A 90 -21.06 1.97 -1.50
CA LYS A 90 -22.32 2.72 -1.54
C LYS A 90 -22.13 4.24 -1.55
N ILE A 91 -21.08 4.73 -0.87
CA ILE A 91 -20.83 6.19 -0.73
C ILE A 91 -20.06 6.72 -1.94
N GLU A 92 -19.03 6.00 -2.41
CA GLU A 92 -18.09 6.47 -3.43
C GLU A 92 -18.39 5.91 -4.83
N ASN A 93 -19.39 5.03 -4.96
CA ASN A 93 -19.77 4.38 -6.21
C ASN A 93 -18.56 3.73 -6.95
N ARG A 94 -17.68 3.09 -6.18
CA ARG A 94 -16.47 2.43 -6.70
C ARG A 94 -16.81 1.07 -7.28
N GLN A 95 -16.40 0.82 -8.51
CA GLN A 95 -16.64 -0.47 -9.18
C GLN A 95 -15.80 -1.61 -8.59
N ASP A 96 -14.59 -1.30 -8.12
CA ASP A 96 -13.66 -2.24 -7.50
C ASP A 96 -14.04 -2.66 -6.06
N ASP A 97 -15.10 -2.08 -5.50
CA ASP A 97 -15.68 -2.45 -4.21
C ASP A 97 -16.96 -3.30 -4.34
N GLN A 98 -17.32 -3.76 -5.54
CA GLN A 98 -18.36 -4.78 -5.71
C GLN A 98 -17.93 -6.07 -5.02
N GLU A 99 -18.90 -6.81 -4.46
CA GLU A 99 -18.65 -7.91 -3.50
C GLU A 99 -17.64 -8.95 -4.00
N GLU A 100 -17.77 -9.40 -5.23
CA GLU A 100 -16.87 -10.42 -5.80
C GLU A 100 -15.47 -9.87 -6.04
N ILE A 101 -15.36 -8.65 -6.60
CA ILE A 101 -14.08 -7.98 -6.83
C ILE A 101 -13.39 -7.67 -5.50
N ALA A 102 -14.16 -7.25 -4.49
CA ALA A 102 -13.65 -6.98 -3.15
C ALA A 102 -13.09 -8.24 -2.48
N LYS A 103 -13.76 -9.38 -2.59
CA LYS A 103 -13.26 -10.67 -2.09
C LYS A 103 -11.96 -11.08 -2.78
N GLN A 104 -11.90 -10.95 -4.10
CA GLN A 104 -10.69 -11.23 -4.89
C GLN A 104 -9.53 -10.33 -4.44
N ARG A 105 -9.78 -9.04 -4.28
CA ARG A 105 -8.77 -8.08 -3.76
C ARG A 105 -8.25 -8.47 -2.38
N LEU A 106 -9.15 -8.79 -1.45
CA LEU A 106 -8.75 -9.20 -0.09
C LEU A 106 -7.89 -10.46 -0.12
N HIS A 107 -8.23 -11.43 -0.96
CA HIS A 107 -7.43 -12.64 -1.13
C HIS A 107 -6.02 -12.31 -1.66
N ASN A 108 -5.93 -11.52 -2.71
CA ASN A 108 -4.66 -11.09 -3.30
C ASN A 108 -3.82 -10.29 -2.30
N GLN A 109 -4.43 -9.36 -1.56
CA GLN A 109 -3.75 -8.55 -0.56
C GLN A 109 -3.19 -9.37 0.59
N ARG A 110 -3.88 -10.43 1.04
CA ARG A 110 -3.37 -11.32 2.10
C ARG A 110 -2.10 -12.05 1.70
N ASN A 111 -2.05 -12.55 0.47
CA ASN A 111 -0.87 -13.26 -0.03
C ASN A 111 0.31 -12.29 -0.15
N SER A 112 0.09 -11.14 -0.77
CA SER A 112 1.09 -10.09 -0.89
C SER A 112 1.60 -9.59 0.46
N LEU A 113 0.70 -9.40 1.44
CA LEU A 113 1.07 -8.92 2.76
C LEU A 113 2.03 -9.87 3.49
N LYS A 114 1.84 -11.20 3.35
CA LYS A 114 2.75 -12.19 3.97
C LYS A 114 4.17 -12.06 3.43
N GLU A 115 4.32 -11.87 2.14
CA GLU A 115 5.63 -11.74 1.49
C GLU A 115 6.32 -10.43 1.92
N VAL A 116 5.60 -9.31 1.86
CA VAL A 116 6.10 -8.00 2.25
C VAL A 116 6.43 -7.93 3.74
N SER A 117 5.56 -8.51 4.60
CA SER A 117 5.82 -8.55 6.04
C SER A 117 7.06 -9.37 6.37
N CYS A 118 7.25 -10.51 5.71
CA CYS A 118 8.44 -11.32 5.88
C CYS A 118 9.71 -10.56 5.46
N PHE A 119 9.67 -9.86 4.32
CA PHE A 119 10.78 -9.06 3.83
C PHE A 119 11.22 -7.99 4.84
N TYR A 120 10.30 -7.18 5.34
CA TYR A 120 10.63 -6.10 6.29
C TYR A 120 10.82 -6.58 7.74
N SER A 121 10.26 -7.72 8.14
CA SER A 121 10.54 -8.31 9.46
C SER A 121 12.00 -8.73 9.60
N ASN A 122 12.61 -9.20 8.52
CA ASN A 122 14.02 -9.56 8.51
C ASN A 122 14.97 -8.37 8.75
N THR A 123 14.47 -7.15 8.57
CA THR A 123 15.23 -5.90 8.77
C THR A 123 14.79 -5.14 10.03
N ASN A 124 13.93 -5.72 10.87
CA ASN A 124 13.34 -5.08 12.04
C ASN A 124 12.56 -3.78 11.75
N LYS A 125 12.05 -3.63 10.52
CA LYS A 125 11.31 -2.44 10.08
C LYS A 125 9.79 -2.66 10.06
N PHE A 126 9.32 -3.90 10.21
CA PHE A 126 7.90 -4.23 10.15
C PHE A 126 7.21 -4.02 11.50
N ILE A 127 6.11 -3.27 11.49
CA ILE A 127 5.28 -2.99 12.64
C ILE A 127 3.84 -3.36 12.31
N GLU A 128 3.20 -4.16 13.17
CA GLU A 128 1.77 -4.45 13.07
C GLU A 128 0.99 -3.64 14.10
N VAL A 129 0.01 -2.86 13.64
CA VAL A 129 -0.84 -2.02 14.47
C VAL A 129 -2.30 -2.45 14.33
N ASP A 130 -3.04 -2.52 15.44
CA ASP A 130 -4.47 -2.76 15.41
C ASP A 130 -5.21 -1.58 14.75
N GLY A 131 -5.72 -1.82 13.53
CA GLY A 131 -6.45 -0.88 12.70
C GLY A 131 -7.96 -0.78 13.03
N PHE A 132 -8.41 -1.38 14.15
CA PHE A 132 -9.79 -1.26 14.59
C PHE A 132 -10.02 0.01 15.43
N GLY A 133 -11.09 0.75 15.12
CA GLY A 133 -11.47 1.95 15.84
C GLY A 133 -11.66 3.16 14.93
N SER A 134 -11.72 4.34 15.54
CA SER A 134 -11.75 5.62 14.82
C SER A 134 -10.38 5.94 14.23
N VAL A 135 -10.34 6.86 13.25
CA VAL A 135 -9.09 7.36 12.66
C VAL A 135 -8.15 7.87 13.74
N ASP A 136 -8.64 8.67 14.69
CA ASP A 136 -7.82 9.22 15.79
C ASP A 136 -7.23 8.12 16.69
N THR A 137 -8.01 7.06 16.94
CA THR A 137 -7.55 5.94 17.77
C THR A 137 -6.42 5.18 17.07
N VAL A 138 -6.59 4.87 15.79
CA VAL A 138 -5.57 4.18 14.99
C VAL A 138 -4.34 5.06 14.82
N HIS A 139 -4.52 6.35 14.54
CA HIS A 139 -3.42 7.31 14.44
C HIS A 139 -2.57 7.34 15.73
N LYS A 140 -3.20 7.41 16.90
CA LYS A 140 -2.48 7.39 18.18
C LYS A 140 -1.64 6.13 18.37
N ARG A 141 -2.20 4.96 17.99
CA ARG A 141 -1.46 3.69 18.06
C ARG A 141 -0.24 3.71 17.12
N VAL A 142 -0.44 4.15 15.88
CA VAL A 142 0.68 4.28 14.92
C VAL A 142 1.76 5.19 15.48
N MET A 143 1.39 6.37 15.99
CA MET A 143 2.35 7.32 16.55
C MET A 143 3.10 6.78 17.77
N GLN A 144 2.47 5.94 18.58
CA GLN A 144 3.15 5.28 19.71
C GLN A 144 4.23 4.29 19.25
N GLU A 145 3.99 3.59 18.15
CA GLU A 145 4.94 2.60 17.62
C GLU A 145 6.12 3.23 16.86
N ILE A 146 5.93 4.39 16.22
CA ILE A 146 6.98 5.08 15.46
C ILE A 146 7.66 6.19 16.26
N SER A 147 7.15 6.55 17.45
CA SER A 147 7.81 7.50 18.34
C SER A 147 8.99 6.80 19.01
N LEU A 148 10.17 7.12 18.55
CA LEU A 148 11.44 6.73 19.15
C LEU A 148 11.81 7.65 20.33
#